data_5637326db8ad1ba0c91901cf5d643163
#
_entry.id   5637326db8ad1ba0c91901cf5d643163
#
_cell.length_a   1.000
_cell.length_b   1.000
_cell.length_c   1.000
_cell.angle_alpha   90.00
_cell.angle_beta   90.00
_cell.angle_gamma   90.00
#
_symmetry.space_group_name_H-M   'P 1'
#
loop_
_entity.id
_entity.type
_entity.pdbx_description
1 polymer ?
#
loop_
_entity_poly.entity_id
_entity_poly.type
_entity_poly.pdbx_seq_one_letter_code
_entity_poly.pdbx_strand_id
1 'polypeptide(L)'
;SRVSRGLGDVYKRQIKTMASKPSGLIGLTILIFHVILAITSPLYVPYDYKAIDPTLMLTPPSSEFWFGTDSLGRDVFTRTILGGRTALTVTFFGSLIALLWGGSLGIFCGLVGGKIDDVVMRVIDAFLSIPWILAMLLIVSLLGTTTLVLIPALGFFYGKGIVRVARAATHDVIAKDFIVSARARAVSYTHLRAHETHE
;
A
#
# COMPACT_ATOMS: atom_id res chain seq x y z
N SER A 1 -19.85 15.71 18.00
CA SER A 1 -19.41 14.88 18.18
C SER A 1 -18.49 14.23 19.19
N ARG A 2 -19.04 13.31 19.96
CA ARG A 2 -18.26 12.46 20.86
C ARG A 2 -17.39 11.45 20.10
N VAL A 3 -17.82 11.00 18.92
CA VAL A 3 -17.08 10.01 18.09
C VAL A 3 -15.79 10.62 17.51
N SER A 4 -15.81 11.87 17.09
CA SER A 4 -14.63 12.53 16.54
C SER A 4 -13.54 12.80 17.60
N ARG A 5 -13.93 13.04 18.86
CA ARG A 5 -13.00 13.18 19.99
C ARG A 5 -12.33 11.84 20.33
N GLY A 6 -13.07 10.73 20.31
CA GLY A 6 -12.52 9.39 20.58
C GLY A 6 -11.50 8.93 19.55
N LEU A 7 -11.73 9.21 18.25
CA LEU A 7 -10.77 8.88 17.19
C LEU A 7 -9.46 9.68 17.34
N GLY A 8 -9.54 10.98 17.60
CA GLY A 8 -8.37 11.82 17.81
C GLY A 8 -7.50 11.35 19.00
N ASP A 9 -8.13 10.89 20.07
CA ASP A 9 -7.43 10.38 21.25
C ASP A 9 -6.76 9.02 20.99
N VAL A 10 -7.38 8.15 20.17
CA VAL A 10 -6.77 6.87 19.74
C VAL A 10 -5.51 7.13 18.92
N TYR A 11 -5.56 8.02 17.92
CA TYR A 11 -4.38 8.35 17.10
C TYR A 11 -3.26 8.99 17.93
N LYS A 12 -3.58 9.93 18.82
CA LYS A 12 -2.60 10.54 19.74
C LYS A 12 -1.93 9.49 20.62
N ARG A 13 -2.71 8.54 21.15
CA ARG A 13 -2.20 7.45 21.97
C ARG A 13 -1.30 6.51 21.18
N GLN A 14 -1.65 6.18 19.93
CA GLN A 14 -0.83 5.35 19.04
C GLN A 14 0.51 6.02 18.74
N ILE A 15 0.50 7.30 18.32
CA ILE A 15 1.72 8.06 18.05
C ILE A 15 2.59 8.16 19.30
N LYS A 16 2.00 8.45 20.45
CA LYS A 16 2.71 8.52 21.74
C LYS A 16 3.33 7.17 22.11
N THR A 17 2.61 6.07 21.88
CA THR A 17 3.13 4.71 22.14
C THR A 17 4.26 4.34 21.21
N MET A 18 4.18 4.72 19.93
CA MET A 18 5.29 4.53 18.97
C MET A 18 6.52 5.36 19.39
N ALA A 19 6.33 6.62 19.71
CA ALA A 19 7.41 7.52 20.11
C ALA A 19 8.03 7.17 21.48
N SER A 20 7.32 6.46 22.35
CA SER A 20 7.84 6.04 23.67
C SER A 20 8.72 4.80 23.62
N LYS A 21 8.70 4.03 22.51
CA LYS A 21 9.54 2.84 22.33
C LYS A 21 10.76 3.18 21.47
N PRO A 22 11.99 2.85 21.90
CA PRO A 22 13.21 3.15 21.11
C PRO A 22 13.14 2.64 19.67
N SER A 23 12.64 1.42 19.46
CA SER A 23 12.47 0.82 18.14
C SER A 23 11.49 1.60 17.25
N GLY A 24 10.39 2.10 17.82
CA GLY A 24 9.41 2.92 17.11
C GLY A 24 9.99 4.28 16.70
N LEU A 25 10.75 4.89 17.60
CA LEU A 25 11.40 6.18 17.33
C LEU A 25 12.48 6.06 16.25
N ILE A 26 13.31 5.02 16.31
CA ILE A 26 14.31 4.73 15.27
C ILE A 26 13.64 4.51 13.92
N GLY A 27 12.62 3.65 13.85
CA GLY A 27 11.90 3.39 12.59
C GLY A 27 11.24 4.63 12.01
N LEU A 28 10.61 5.46 12.85
CA LEU A 28 10.01 6.73 12.41
C LEU A 28 11.06 7.71 11.90
N THR A 29 12.20 7.82 12.58
CA THR A 29 13.32 8.69 12.16
C THR A 29 13.86 8.27 10.80
N ILE A 30 14.09 6.97 10.58
CA ILE A 30 14.56 6.43 9.30
C ILE A 30 13.54 6.73 8.20
N LEU A 31 12.25 6.51 8.45
CA LEU A 31 11.20 6.79 7.47
C LEU A 31 11.14 8.28 7.10
N ILE A 32 11.10 9.16 8.10
CA ILE A 32 11.06 10.61 7.88
C ILE A 32 12.31 11.07 7.11
N PHE A 33 13.49 10.58 7.47
CA PHE A 33 14.73 10.88 6.78
C PHE A 33 14.65 10.52 5.29
N HIS A 34 14.18 9.31 4.94
CA HIS A 34 14.03 8.91 3.54
C HIS A 34 12.97 9.72 2.78
N VAL A 35 11.87 10.06 3.44
CA VAL A 35 10.83 10.91 2.82
C VAL A 35 11.38 12.31 2.54
N ILE A 36 12.11 12.91 3.49
CA ILE A 36 12.75 14.20 3.29
C ILE A 36 13.77 14.14 2.15
N LEU A 37 14.64 13.12 2.14
CA LEU A 37 15.59 12.90 1.05
C LEU A 37 14.88 12.81 -0.31
N ALA A 38 13.80 12.05 -0.40
CA ALA A 38 13.06 11.87 -1.65
C ALA A 38 12.42 13.19 -2.15
N ILE A 39 11.87 14.00 -1.24
CA ILE A 39 11.24 15.28 -1.59
C ILE A 39 12.29 16.31 -1.99
N THR A 40 13.37 16.40 -1.26
CA THR A 40 14.42 17.43 -1.45
C THR A 40 15.46 17.06 -2.49
N SER A 41 15.51 15.78 -2.92
CA SER A 41 16.51 15.27 -3.86
C SER A 41 16.75 16.14 -5.11
N PRO A 42 15.74 16.72 -5.78
CA PRO A 42 15.98 17.55 -6.97
C PRO A 42 16.78 18.81 -6.70
N LEU A 43 16.91 19.26 -5.44
CA LEU A 43 17.56 20.51 -5.09
C LEU A 43 19.10 20.38 -4.98
N TYR A 44 19.62 19.17 -4.74
CA TYR A 44 21.06 18.96 -4.46
C TYR A 44 21.71 17.82 -5.25
N VAL A 45 20.96 17.18 -6.15
CA VAL A 45 21.52 16.17 -7.03
C VAL A 45 22.37 16.86 -8.10
N PRO A 46 23.69 16.56 -8.17
CA PRO A 46 24.61 17.35 -8.99
C PRO A 46 24.53 17.00 -10.48
N TYR A 47 24.09 15.79 -10.84
CA TYR A 47 24.16 15.28 -12.21
C TYR A 47 22.79 14.83 -12.73
N ASP A 48 22.65 14.78 -14.06
CA ASP A 48 21.51 14.10 -14.69
C ASP A 48 21.69 12.59 -14.53
N TYR A 49 20.69 11.91 -13.93
CA TYR A 49 20.71 10.47 -13.70
C TYR A 49 20.75 9.63 -14.99
N LYS A 50 20.46 10.23 -16.15
CA LYS A 50 20.53 9.62 -17.47
C LYS A 50 21.83 9.84 -18.21
N ALA A 51 22.62 10.83 -17.79
CA ALA A 51 23.87 11.16 -18.46
C ALA A 51 24.82 9.95 -18.46
N ILE A 52 25.19 9.48 -19.65
CA ILE A 52 26.12 8.37 -19.83
C ILE A 52 27.44 8.97 -20.32
N ASP A 53 28.53 8.67 -19.63
CA ASP A 53 29.88 9.05 -20.05
C ASP A 53 30.81 7.84 -20.01
N PRO A 54 31.09 7.22 -21.16
CA PRO A 54 31.97 6.06 -21.22
C PRO A 54 33.40 6.30 -20.72
N THR A 55 33.85 7.56 -20.65
CA THR A 55 35.19 7.91 -20.16
C THR A 55 35.29 7.82 -18.64
N LEU A 56 34.15 7.86 -17.95
CA LEU A 56 34.03 7.83 -16.51
C LEU A 56 33.59 6.46 -15.95
N MET A 57 33.64 5.41 -16.79
CA MET A 57 33.19 4.08 -16.38
C MET A 57 33.97 3.58 -15.15
N LEU A 58 33.24 3.09 -14.14
CA LEU A 58 33.79 2.48 -12.91
C LEU A 58 34.84 3.36 -12.21
N THR A 59 34.69 4.69 -12.28
CA THR A 59 35.51 5.63 -11.54
C THR A 59 35.27 5.45 -10.04
N PRO A 60 36.33 5.31 -9.22
CA PRO A 60 36.19 5.14 -7.77
C PRO A 60 35.61 6.38 -7.11
N PRO A 61 35.10 6.27 -5.86
CA PRO A 61 34.63 7.41 -5.08
C PRO A 61 35.67 8.52 -4.98
N SER A 62 35.23 9.78 -5.21
CA SER A 62 36.05 10.98 -5.21
C SER A 62 35.26 12.19 -4.68
N SER A 63 35.90 13.35 -4.59
CA SER A 63 35.20 14.60 -4.26
C SER A 63 34.18 15.02 -5.33
N GLU A 64 34.37 14.58 -6.56
CA GLU A 64 33.46 14.84 -7.68
C GLU A 64 32.34 13.81 -7.73
N PHE A 65 32.65 12.51 -7.61
CA PHE A 65 31.69 11.39 -7.59
C PHE A 65 31.72 10.72 -6.23
N TRP A 66 30.86 11.12 -5.32
CA TRP A 66 30.88 10.68 -3.91
C TRP A 66 30.76 9.16 -3.75
N PHE A 67 29.98 8.49 -4.58
CA PHE A 67 29.85 7.04 -4.61
C PHE A 67 30.48 6.39 -5.85
N GLY A 68 31.30 7.16 -6.58
CA GLY A 68 31.86 6.73 -7.85
C GLY A 68 30.81 6.65 -8.96
N THR A 69 31.20 6.00 -10.05
CA THR A 69 30.36 5.84 -11.25
C THR A 69 30.08 4.37 -11.54
N ASP A 70 28.98 4.10 -12.23
CA ASP A 70 28.62 2.74 -12.65
C ASP A 70 29.30 2.30 -13.97
N SER A 71 28.94 1.12 -14.47
CA SER A 71 29.47 0.56 -15.74
C SER A 71 29.11 1.35 -17.00
N LEU A 72 28.28 2.38 -16.87
CA LEU A 72 27.93 3.32 -17.95
C LEU A 72 28.47 4.74 -17.69
N GLY A 73 29.33 4.91 -16.68
CA GLY A 73 29.87 6.20 -16.29
C GLY A 73 28.88 7.15 -15.62
N ARG A 74 27.72 6.64 -15.11
CA ARG A 74 26.69 7.45 -14.47
C ARG A 74 26.99 7.58 -12.98
N ASP A 75 26.74 8.75 -12.40
CA ASP A 75 26.95 9.00 -10.98
C ASP A 75 26.04 8.13 -10.10
N VAL A 76 26.65 7.31 -9.25
CA VAL A 76 25.95 6.35 -8.39
C VAL A 76 25.19 7.08 -7.27
N PHE A 77 25.72 8.17 -6.73
CA PHE A 77 25.05 8.96 -5.70
C PHE A 77 23.73 9.53 -6.21
N THR A 78 23.77 10.25 -7.33
CA THR A 78 22.59 10.79 -8.02
C THR A 78 21.53 9.71 -8.26
N ARG A 79 21.94 8.57 -8.78
CA ARG A 79 21.03 7.45 -9.08
C ARG A 79 20.42 6.84 -7.83
N THR A 80 21.17 6.70 -6.76
CA THR A 80 20.70 6.18 -5.49
C THR A 80 19.63 7.07 -4.88
N ILE A 81 19.89 8.38 -4.83
CA ILE A 81 18.97 9.34 -4.23
C ILE A 81 17.66 9.46 -5.05
N LEU A 82 17.76 9.62 -6.38
CA LEU A 82 16.58 9.73 -7.25
C LEU A 82 15.83 8.39 -7.36
N GLY A 83 16.56 7.26 -7.31
CA GLY A 83 15.97 5.94 -7.24
C GLY A 83 15.10 5.76 -6.00
N GLY A 84 15.56 6.26 -4.85
CA GLY A 84 14.78 6.29 -3.60
C GLY A 84 13.47 7.06 -3.73
N ARG A 85 13.48 8.21 -4.42
CA ARG A 85 12.27 8.98 -4.72
C ARG A 85 11.28 8.18 -5.58
N THR A 86 11.78 7.56 -6.65
CA THR A 86 10.94 6.72 -7.52
C THR A 86 10.35 5.54 -6.76
N ALA A 87 11.17 4.86 -5.95
CA ALA A 87 10.73 3.72 -5.13
C ALA A 87 9.62 4.12 -4.14
N LEU A 88 9.78 5.23 -3.42
CA LEU A 88 8.76 5.73 -2.49
C LEU A 88 7.47 6.12 -3.21
N THR A 89 7.57 6.77 -4.38
CA THR A 89 6.41 7.14 -5.19
C THR A 89 5.63 5.91 -5.64
N VAL A 90 6.33 4.93 -6.21
CA VAL A 90 5.72 3.68 -6.71
C VAL A 90 5.10 2.89 -5.56
N THR A 91 5.79 2.79 -4.42
CA THR A 91 5.30 2.07 -3.25
C THR A 91 4.06 2.74 -2.67
N PHE A 92 4.07 4.06 -2.50
CA PHE A 92 2.95 4.80 -1.93
C PHE A 92 1.69 4.67 -2.79
N PHE A 93 1.77 5.02 -4.07
CA PHE A 93 0.61 4.94 -4.95
C PHE A 93 0.20 3.51 -5.28
N GLY A 94 1.15 2.59 -5.43
CA GLY A 94 0.86 1.16 -5.60
C GLY A 94 0.12 0.58 -4.39
N SER A 95 0.56 0.89 -3.17
CA SER A 95 -0.11 0.46 -1.94
C SER A 95 -1.51 1.08 -1.80
N LEU A 96 -1.66 2.35 -2.18
CA LEU A 96 -2.97 3.03 -2.16
C LEU A 96 -3.95 2.35 -3.13
N ILE A 97 -3.54 2.05 -4.36
CA ILE A 97 -4.36 1.31 -5.31
C ILE A 97 -4.70 -0.07 -4.75
N ALA A 98 -3.70 -0.82 -4.23
CA ALA A 98 -3.90 -2.13 -3.65
C ALA A 98 -4.92 -2.12 -2.50
N LEU A 99 -4.83 -1.12 -1.62
CA LEU A 99 -5.75 -0.95 -0.51
C LEU A 99 -7.17 -0.60 -0.97
N LEU A 100 -7.30 0.32 -1.91
CA LEU A 100 -8.60 0.78 -2.39
C LEU A 100 -9.38 -0.35 -3.10
N TRP A 101 -8.80 -1.01 -4.11
CA TRP A 101 -9.53 -2.06 -4.80
C TRP A 101 -9.57 -3.37 -4.01
N GLY A 102 -8.45 -3.79 -3.42
CA GLY A 102 -8.36 -5.04 -2.67
C GLY A 102 -9.16 -4.97 -1.36
N GLY A 103 -9.08 -3.84 -0.64
CA GLY A 103 -9.83 -3.60 0.57
C GLY A 103 -11.34 -3.55 0.31
N SER A 104 -11.78 -2.75 -0.67
CA SER A 104 -13.21 -2.64 -1.00
C SER A 104 -13.80 -3.95 -1.49
N LEU A 105 -13.11 -4.67 -2.38
CA LEU A 105 -13.57 -5.98 -2.85
C LEU A 105 -13.61 -7.01 -1.72
N GLY A 106 -12.60 -7.03 -0.84
CA GLY A 106 -12.57 -7.93 0.31
C GLY A 106 -13.68 -7.66 1.31
N ILE A 107 -13.95 -6.39 1.64
CA ILE A 107 -15.07 -5.98 2.50
C ILE A 107 -16.40 -6.37 1.84
N PHE A 108 -16.56 -6.08 0.55
CA PHE A 108 -17.77 -6.46 -0.19
C PHE A 108 -18.03 -7.98 -0.12
N CYS A 109 -17.04 -8.81 -0.42
CA CYS A 109 -17.14 -10.26 -0.33
C CYS A 109 -17.47 -10.74 1.09
N GLY A 110 -16.82 -10.16 2.10
CA GLY A 110 -17.07 -10.49 3.49
C GLY A 110 -18.49 -10.13 3.97
N LEU A 111 -19.09 -9.06 3.41
CA LEU A 111 -20.45 -8.63 3.75
C LEU A 111 -21.52 -9.47 3.04
N VAL A 112 -21.33 -9.76 1.74
CA VAL A 112 -22.32 -10.46 0.91
C VAL A 112 -22.31 -11.96 1.19
N GLY A 113 -21.12 -12.56 1.28
CA GLY A 113 -20.96 -14.01 1.49
C GLY A 113 -21.55 -14.87 0.35
N GLY A 114 -21.70 -16.16 0.62
CA GLY A 114 -22.38 -17.12 -0.27
C GLY A 114 -21.70 -17.30 -1.63
N LYS A 115 -22.48 -17.58 -2.68
CA LYS A 115 -21.99 -17.95 -4.02
C LYS A 115 -21.17 -16.83 -4.68
N ILE A 116 -21.50 -15.57 -4.43
CA ILE A 116 -20.75 -14.42 -5.00
C ILE A 116 -19.34 -14.38 -4.42
N ASP A 117 -19.25 -14.50 -3.10
CA ASP A 117 -17.97 -14.56 -2.39
C ASP A 117 -17.13 -15.75 -2.89
N ASP A 118 -17.73 -16.94 -3.01
CA ASP A 118 -17.04 -18.15 -3.49
C ASP A 118 -16.47 -17.96 -4.90
N VAL A 119 -17.24 -17.37 -5.82
CA VAL A 119 -16.80 -17.14 -7.20
C VAL A 119 -15.66 -16.12 -7.24
N VAL A 120 -15.81 -15.00 -6.53
CA VAL A 120 -14.76 -13.97 -6.48
C VAL A 120 -13.49 -14.55 -5.88
N MET A 121 -13.57 -15.32 -4.79
CA MET A 121 -12.39 -15.94 -4.19
C MET A 121 -11.71 -16.94 -5.11
N ARG A 122 -12.42 -17.72 -5.90
CA ARG A 122 -11.83 -18.62 -6.93
C ARG A 122 -11.06 -17.84 -7.99
N VAL A 123 -11.60 -16.71 -8.44
CA VAL A 123 -10.89 -15.81 -9.39
C VAL A 123 -9.62 -15.24 -8.75
N ILE A 124 -9.70 -14.76 -7.52
CA ILE A 124 -8.53 -14.26 -6.78
C ILE A 124 -7.49 -15.37 -6.60
N ASP A 125 -7.90 -16.62 -6.30
CA ASP A 125 -7.01 -17.75 -6.16
C ASP A 125 -6.28 -18.09 -7.47
N ALA A 126 -7.01 -18.05 -8.58
CA ALA A 126 -6.42 -18.24 -9.92
C ALA A 126 -5.34 -17.16 -10.20
N PHE A 127 -5.60 -15.89 -9.85
CA PHE A 127 -4.58 -14.84 -9.97
C PHE A 127 -3.42 -15.00 -8.98
N LEU A 128 -3.66 -15.57 -7.80
CA LEU A 128 -2.60 -15.82 -6.81
C LEU A 128 -1.70 -17.00 -7.21
N SER A 129 -2.18 -17.93 -8.03
CA SER A 129 -1.37 -19.03 -8.55
C SER A 129 -0.31 -18.59 -9.56
N ILE A 130 -0.48 -17.40 -10.17
CA ILE A 130 0.50 -16.84 -11.09
C ILE A 130 1.67 -16.25 -10.29
N PRO A 131 2.92 -16.71 -10.47
CA PRO A 131 4.07 -16.09 -9.85
C PRO A 131 4.16 -14.62 -10.22
N TRP A 132 4.00 -13.75 -9.24
CA TRP A 132 3.90 -12.29 -9.46
C TRP A 132 5.11 -11.72 -10.20
N ILE A 133 6.30 -12.26 -9.95
CA ILE A 133 7.53 -11.79 -10.59
C ILE A 133 7.55 -12.07 -12.11
N LEU A 134 7.01 -13.22 -12.53
CA LEU A 134 6.91 -13.55 -13.95
C LEU A 134 5.91 -12.64 -14.66
N ALA A 135 4.77 -12.40 -14.04
CA ALA A 135 3.79 -11.48 -14.58
C ALA A 135 4.32 -10.03 -14.64
N MET A 136 5.06 -9.58 -13.63
CA MET A 136 5.71 -8.27 -13.65
C MET A 136 6.78 -8.16 -14.74
N LEU A 137 7.61 -9.19 -14.93
CA LEU A 137 8.59 -9.22 -16.01
C LEU A 137 7.91 -9.12 -17.38
N LEU A 138 6.80 -9.83 -17.59
CA LEU A 138 6.02 -9.74 -18.81
C LEU A 138 5.46 -8.33 -19.04
N ILE A 139 4.85 -7.72 -18.01
CA ILE A 139 4.30 -6.37 -18.09
C ILE A 139 5.39 -5.36 -18.43
N VAL A 140 6.52 -5.43 -17.72
CA VAL A 140 7.64 -4.51 -17.94
C VAL A 140 8.27 -4.71 -19.34
N SER A 141 8.35 -5.93 -19.80
CA SER A 141 8.86 -6.24 -21.15
C SER A 141 7.97 -5.69 -22.27
N LEU A 142 6.65 -5.72 -22.08
CA LEU A 142 5.69 -5.26 -23.09
C LEU A 142 5.39 -3.76 -23.02
N LEU A 143 5.28 -3.21 -21.81
CA LEU A 143 4.78 -1.85 -21.57
C LEU A 143 5.88 -0.88 -21.08
N GLY A 144 7.07 -1.40 -20.76
CA GLY A 144 8.19 -0.62 -20.27
C GLY A 144 8.19 -0.43 -18.74
N THR A 145 9.19 0.32 -18.27
CA THR A 145 9.50 0.52 -16.82
C THR A 145 9.03 1.87 -16.30
N THR A 146 8.10 2.53 -16.97
CA THR A 146 7.63 3.85 -16.53
C THR A 146 6.82 3.73 -15.22
N THR A 147 6.86 4.77 -14.41
CA THR A 147 6.10 4.84 -13.15
C THR A 147 4.60 4.64 -13.38
N LEU A 148 4.07 5.10 -14.53
CA LEU A 148 2.67 4.93 -14.92
C LEU A 148 2.30 3.45 -15.17
N VAL A 149 3.25 2.61 -15.55
CA VAL A 149 3.05 1.16 -15.72
C VAL A 149 3.25 0.45 -14.39
N LEU A 150 4.30 0.81 -13.64
CA LEU A 150 4.67 0.11 -12.41
C LEU A 150 3.65 0.29 -11.29
N ILE A 151 3.10 1.50 -11.11
CA ILE A 151 2.15 1.79 -10.04
C ILE A 151 0.89 0.92 -10.13
N PRO A 152 0.12 0.91 -11.24
CA PRO A 152 -1.09 0.10 -11.32
C PRO A 152 -0.77 -1.41 -11.34
N ALA A 153 0.33 -1.83 -11.97
CA ALA A 153 0.72 -3.22 -11.98
C ALA A 153 1.00 -3.75 -10.57
N LEU A 154 1.85 -3.06 -9.80
CA LEU A 154 2.13 -3.42 -8.41
C LEU A 154 0.88 -3.31 -7.54
N GLY A 155 0.09 -2.25 -7.71
CA GLY A 155 -1.18 -2.07 -7.01
C GLY A 155 -2.13 -3.24 -7.22
N PHE A 156 -2.26 -3.73 -8.45
CA PHE A 156 -3.06 -4.90 -8.77
C PHE A 156 -2.51 -6.17 -8.09
N PHE A 157 -1.23 -6.44 -8.23
CA PHE A 157 -0.63 -7.66 -7.69
C PHE A 157 -0.65 -7.73 -6.17
N TYR A 158 -0.39 -6.64 -5.46
CA TYR A 158 -0.48 -6.59 -4.00
C TYR A 158 -1.92 -6.61 -3.50
N GLY A 159 -2.84 -5.98 -4.23
CA GLY A 159 -4.25 -5.91 -3.87
C GLY A 159 -4.93 -7.28 -3.75
N LYS A 160 -4.53 -8.28 -4.54
CA LYS A 160 -5.04 -9.67 -4.44
C LYS A 160 -4.92 -10.24 -3.02
N GLY A 161 -3.77 -10.01 -2.38
CA GLY A 161 -3.55 -10.43 -0.99
C GLY A 161 -4.44 -9.67 -0.01
N ILE A 162 -4.62 -8.36 -0.25
CA ILE A 162 -5.45 -7.49 0.60
C ILE A 162 -6.92 -7.93 0.56
N VAL A 163 -7.43 -8.39 -0.59
CA VAL A 163 -8.81 -8.93 -0.70
C VAL A 163 -9.07 -10.00 0.37
N ARG A 164 -8.17 -10.96 0.51
CA ARG A 164 -8.30 -12.06 1.48
C ARG A 164 -8.27 -11.57 2.93
N VAL A 165 -7.32 -10.67 3.23
CA VAL A 165 -7.17 -10.11 4.58
C VAL A 165 -8.38 -9.27 4.97
N ALA A 166 -8.85 -8.41 4.07
CA ALA A 166 -10.02 -7.57 4.31
C ALA A 166 -11.30 -8.40 4.45
N ARG A 167 -11.46 -9.46 3.63
CA ARG A 167 -12.58 -10.41 3.75
C ARG A 167 -12.57 -11.10 5.10
N ALA A 168 -11.44 -11.66 5.53
CA ALA A 168 -11.32 -12.33 6.83
C ALA A 168 -11.64 -11.39 7.99
N ALA A 169 -11.03 -10.18 7.98
CA ALA A 169 -11.32 -9.16 8.98
C ALA A 169 -12.80 -8.74 9.02
N THR A 170 -13.47 -8.72 7.87
CA THR A 170 -14.91 -8.41 7.77
C THR A 170 -15.74 -9.52 8.40
N HIS A 171 -15.43 -10.79 8.15
CA HIS A 171 -16.10 -11.92 8.80
C HIS A 171 -15.93 -11.87 10.32
N ASP A 172 -14.72 -11.61 10.81
CA ASP A 172 -14.45 -11.50 12.26
C ASP A 172 -15.26 -10.37 12.92
N VAL A 173 -15.46 -9.26 12.22
CA VAL A 173 -16.26 -8.14 12.74
C VAL A 173 -17.75 -8.48 12.73
N ILE A 174 -18.26 -9.09 11.66
CA ILE A 174 -19.69 -9.44 11.55
C ILE A 174 -20.12 -10.50 12.58
N ALA A 175 -19.21 -11.39 12.97
CA ALA A 175 -19.45 -12.43 13.96
C ALA A 175 -19.51 -11.91 15.43
N LYS A 176 -19.18 -10.64 15.67
CA LYS A 176 -19.18 -10.09 17.03
C LYS A 176 -20.61 -9.93 17.57
N ASP A 177 -20.79 -10.26 18.85
CA ASP A 177 -22.09 -10.27 19.55
C ASP A 177 -22.88 -8.96 19.44
N PHE A 178 -22.18 -7.80 19.41
CA PHE A 178 -22.85 -6.51 19.30
C PHE A 178 -23.51 -6.30 17.92
N ILE A 179 -22.93 -6.87 16.84
CA ILE A 179 -23.50 -6.81 15.49
C ILE A 179 -24.67 -7.78 15.38
N VAL A 180 -24.50 -9.00 15.91
CA VAL A 180 -25.57 -10.00 15.96
C VAL A 180 -26.77 -9.47 16.74
N SER A 181 -26.52 -8.86 17.91
CA SER A 181 -27.57 -8.24 18.74
C SER A 181 -28.22 -7.02 18.06
N ALA A 182 -27.47 -6.23 17.29
CA ALA A 182 -28.03 -5.10 16.55
C ALA A 182 -28.94 -5.58 15.40
N ARG A 183 -28.53 -6.63 14.68
CA ARG A 183 -29.36 -7.26 13.64
C ARG A 183 -30.64 -7.86 14.19
N ALA A 184 -30.56 -8.56 15.31
CA ALA A 184 -31.75 -9.15 15.97
C ALA A 184 -32.74 -8.06 16.39
N ARG A 185 -32.26 -6.94 16.92
CA ARG A 185 -33.14 -5.79 17.29
C ARG A 185 -33.76 -5.10 16.09
N ALA A 186 -33.04 -4.98 14.97
CA ALA A 186 -33.57 -4.39 13.73
C ALA A 186 -34.69 -5.26 13.12
N VAL A 187 -34.55 -6.59 13.17
CA VAL A 187 -35.60 -7.52 12.72
C VAL A 187 -36.84 -7.46 13.64
N SER A 188 -36.65 -7.30 14.96
CA SER A 188 -37.75 -7.15 15.91
C SER A 188 -38.57 -5.86 15.65
N TYR A 189 -37.95 -4.76 15.31
CA TYR A 189 -38.65 -3.50 15.00
C TYR A 189 -39.49 -3.57 13.71
N THR A 190 -39.04 -4.28 12.70
CA THR A 190 -39.81 -4.45 11.46
C THR A 190 -41.02 -5.36 11.67
N HIS A 191 -40.91 -6.41 12.49
CA HIS A 191 -42.04 -7.26 12.85
C HIS A 191 -43.04 -6.56 13.76
N LEU A 192 -42.61 -5.76 14.74
CA LEU A 192 -43.51 -4.99 15.60
C LEU A 192 -44.31 -3.95 14.78
N ARG A 193 -43.69 -3.28 13.81
CA ARG A 193 -44.39 -2.34 12.95
C ARG A 193 -45.40 -2.97 12.02
N ALA A 194 -45.19 -4.22 11.61
CA ALA A 194 -46.16 -4.98 10.82
C ALA A 194 -47.38 -5.39 11.66
N HIS A 195 -47.22 -5.64 12.97
CA HIS A 195 -48.30 -5.97 13.88
C HIS A 195 -49.17 -4.76 14.28
N GLU A 196 -48.59 -3.58 14.40
CA GLU A 196 -49.33 -2.35 14.75
C GLU A 196 -50.17 -1.78 13.59
N THR A 197 -49.95 -2.21 12.36
CA THR A 197 -50.74 -1.77 11.20
C THR A 197 -51.95 -2.68 10.90
N HIS A 198 -52.18 -3.70 11.69
CA HIS A 198 -53.32 -4.63 11.53
C HIS A 198 -54.44 -4.49 12.55
N GLU A 199 -54.35 -3.52 13.47
CA GLU A 199 -55.42 -3.10 14.36
C GLU A 199 -56.00 -1.75 13.88
#